data_e9cce94883c414adbed7294bda29d1c2
#
_entry.id   e9cce94883c414adbed7294bda29d1c2
#
_cell.length_a   1.000
_cell.length_b   1.000
_cell.length_c   1.000
_cell.angle_alpha   90.00
_cell.angle_beta   90.00
_cell.angle_gamma   90.00
#
_symmetry.space_group_name_H-M   'P 1'
#
loop_
_entity.id
_entity.type
_entity.pdbx_description
1 polymer ?
#
loop_
_entity_poly.entity_id
_entity_poly.type
_entity_poly.pdbx_seq_one_letter_code
_entity_poly.pdbx_strand_id
1 'polypeptide(L)'
;MTAPRAAAAAIGLVRAYGEGRGAVRALDGITMWLPAGRFTAVMGPSGSGKSTLLHCLAGLDRPTAGQVLLGDTDLGALDDADLTVVRRDRIGFVFQDGNLLPHLTAGENIDLAASLAGRRPDRAWRTELVDRLGIGDRLRHVPAELSGGQRQRVAVARALLGRPEIVVADEPTGALDTTSGRELLGLLRGCVDDYGQTVVMVTHDPLAASASDQVLLLRDGTAAGRLADPTPGTVLTALGELTAGGRRPAPVPS
;
A
#
# COMPACT_ATOMS: atom_id res chain seq x y z
N MET A 1 -5.45 -21.67 18.54
CA MET A 1 -5.12 -20.92 17.29
C MET A 1 -4.69 -19.53 17.77
N THR A 2 -3.41 -19.21 17.67
CA THR A 2 -2.89 -17.85 17.92
C THR A 2 -3.48 -16.90 16.87
N ALA A 3 -4.02 -15.76 17.31
CA ALA A 3 -4.47 -14.71 16.37
C ALA A 3 -3.33 -14.37 15.41
N PRO A 4 -3.60 -14.18 14.10
CA PRO A 4 -2.57 -13.84 13.13
C PRO A 4 -1.90 -12.53 13.58
N ARG A 5 -0.57 -12.53 13.64
CA ARG A 5 0.22 -11.33 13.99
C ARG A 5 -0.10 -10.23 12.99
N ALA A 6 -0.48 -9.06 13.44
CA ALA A 6 -0.67 -7.91 12.57
C ALA A 6 0.69 -7.37 12.12
N ALA A 7 0.87 -7.12 10.81
CA ALA A 7 2.04 -6.43 10.29
C ALA A 7 1.94 -4.92 10.55
N ALA A 8 0.74 -4.37 10.47
CA ALA A 8 0.46 -2.99 10.83
C ALA A 8 -0.95 -2.85 11.41
N ALA A 9 -1.19 -1.79 12.18
CA ALA A 9 -2.50 -1.46 12.71
C ALA A 9 -2.71 0.05 12.77
N ALA A 10 -3.96 0.47 12.63
CA ALA A 10 -4.44 1.80 13.00
C ALA A 10 -5.39 1.63 14.19
N ILE A 11 -5.22 2.43 15.24
CA ILE A 11 -6.02 2.34 16.47
C ILE A 11 -6.59 3.71 16.79
N GLY A 12 -7.90 3.88 16.65
CA GLY A 12 -8.59 5.14 16.86
C GLY A 12 -8.03 6.29 16.02
N LEU A 13 -7.55 5.99 14.81
CA LEU A 13 -6.79 6.90 13.96
C LEU A 13 -7.65 8.07 13.50
N VAL A 14 -7.23 9.28 13.85
CA VAL A 14 -7.84 10.53 13.39
C VAL A 14 -6.80 11.33 12.60
N ARG A 15 -7.21 11.87 11.44
CA ARG A 15 -6.42 12.83 10.69
C ARG A 15 -7.29 13.99 10.23
N ALA A 16 -6.95 15.18 10.68
CA ALA A 16 -7.60 16.43 10.28
C ALA A 16 -6.59 17.35 9.59
N TYR A 17 -7.05 18.07 8.57
CA TYR A 17 -6.29 19.10 7.85
C TYR A 17 -6.94 20.44 8.06
N GLY A 18 -6.13 21.49 8.21
CA GLY A 18 -6.56 22.85 8.52
C GLY A 18 -6.79 23.05 10.01
N GLU A 19 -7.19 24.27 10.38
CA GLU A 19 -7.41 24.69 11.78
C GLU A 19 -8.80 25.31 11.97
N GLY A 20 -9.30 25.25 13.20
CA GLY A 20 -10.54 25.88 13.62
C GLY A 20 -11.79 25.33 12.92
N ARG A 21 -12.75 26.22 12.59
CA ARG A 21 -14.04 25.83 11.99
C ARG A 21 -13.94 25.31 10.55
N GLY A 22 -12.79 25.45 9.90
CA GLY A 22 -12.53 24.95 8.54
C GLY A 22 -11.77 23.62 8.50
N ALA A 23 -11.49 23.00 9.64
CA ALA A 23 -10.77 21.72 9.68
C ALA A 23 -11.61 20.60 9.05
N VAL A 24 -11.00 19.88 8.09
CA VAL A 24 -11.60 18.72 7.43
C VAL A 24 -11.01 17.45 8.05
N ARG A 25 -11.85 16.63 8.66
CA ARG A 25 -11.45 15.30 9.15
C ARG A 25 -11.45 14.33 7.98
N ALA A 26 -10.26 13.99 7.52
CA ALA A 26 -10.08 12.97 6.47
C ALA A 26 -10.20 11.55 7.04
N LEU A 27 -9.79 11.35 8.31
CA LEU A 27 -9.98 10.10 9.06
C LEU A 27 -10.60 10.43 10.41
N ASP A 28 -11.58 9.63 10.84
CA ASP A 28 -12.36 9.87 12.05
C ASP A 28 -12.51 8.59 12.89
N GLY A 29 -11.47 8.23 13.64
CA GLY A 29 -11.48 7.12 14.58
C GLY A 29 -11.34 5.72 13.95
N ILE A 30 -10.58 5.58 12.85
CA ILE A 30 -10.38 4.29 12.20
C ILE A 30 -9.60 3.34 13.12
N THR A 31 -10.17 2.15 13.33
CA THR A 31 -9.48 1.03 13.97
C THR A 31 -9.48 -0.17 13.04
N MET A 32 -8.29 -0.66 12.68
CA MET A 32 -8.10 -1.78 11.77
C MET A 32 -6.75 -2.47 12.00
N TRP A 33 -6.70 -3.76 11.62
CA TRP A 33 -5.49 -4.56 11.65
C TRP A 33 -5.20 -5.12 10.27
N LEU A 34 -3.93 -5.08 9.87
CA LEU A 34 -3.44 -5.66 8.63
C LEU A 34 -2.69 -6.94 8.96
N PRO A 35 -3.25 -8.12 8.66
CA PRO A 35 -2.60 -9.39 8.96
C PRO A 35 -1.28 -9.53 8.18
N ALA A 36 -0.24 -10.06 8.84
CA ALA A 36 1.03 -10.34 8.20
C ALA A 36 0.88 -11.40 7.09
N GLY A 37 1.61 -11.23 5.98
CA GLY A 37 1.60 -12.15 4.86
C GLY A 37 0.28 -12.19 4.10
N ARG A 38 -0.50 -11.09 4.14
CA ARG A 38 -1.77 -10.99 3.44
C ARG A 38 -1.82 -9.76 2.52
N PHE A 39 -2.62 -9.88 1.48
CA PHE A 39 -2.95 -8.79 0.58
C PHE A 39 -4.26 -8.15 1.01
N THR A 40 -4.22 -6.88 1.42
CA THR A 40 -5.41 -6.11 1.79
C THR A 40 -5.65 -5.00 0.78
N ALA A 41 -6.85 -4.90 0.21
CA ALA A 41 -7.28 -3.73 -0.55
C ALA A 41 -8.08 -2.78 0.35
N VAL A 42 -7.96 -1.48 0.11
CA VAL A 42 -8.74 -0.42 0.73
C VAL A 42 -9.54 0.29 -0.35
N MET A 43 -10.84 0.28 -0.22
CA MET A 43 -11.77 0.88 -1.18
C MET A 43 -12.77 1.84 -0.52
N GLY A 44 -13.42 2.63 -1.33
CA GLY A 44 -14.46 3.58 -0.91
C GLY A 44 -14.62 4.73 -1.90
N PRO A 45 -15.65 5.56 -1.76
CA PRO A 45 -15.87 6.72 -2.62
C PRO A 45 -14.67 7.69 -2.65
N SER A 46 -14.67 8.59 -3.65
CA SER A 46 -13.69 9.70 -3.66
C SER A 46 -13.85 10.54 -2.38
N GLY A 47 -12.75 10.97 -1.78
CA GLY A 47 -12.76 11.73 -0.54
C GLY A 47 -13.02 10.93 0.74
N SER A 48 -13.16 9.59 0.69
CA SER A 48 -13.41 8.77 1.88
C SER A 48 -12.21 8.59 2.83
N GLY A 49 -11.04 9.15 2.50
CA GLY A 49 -9.84 9.09 3.35
C GLY A 49 -8.83 7.98 3.01
N LYS A 50 -9.00 7.25 1.89
CA LYS A 50 -8.13 6.10 1.52
C LYS A 50 -6.65 6.45 1.44
N SER A 51 -6.28 7.45 0.62
CA SER A 51 -4.87 7.87 0.48
C SER A 51 -4.33 8.45 1.79
N THR A 52 -5.16 9.16 2.57
CA THR A 52 -4.77 9.64 3.91
C THR A 52 -4.46 8.48 4.86
N LEU A 53 -5.31 7.43 4.86
CA LEU A 53 -5.05 6.23 5.66
C LEU A 53 -3.73 5.56 5.23
N LEU A 54 -3.54 5.41 3.91
CA LEU A 54 -2.33 4.83 3.36
C LEU A 54 -1.08 5.62 3.74
N HIS A 55 -1.14 6.96 3.66
CA HIS A 55 -0.04 7.84 4.05
C HIS A 55 0.27 7.76 5.54
N CYS A 56 -0.75 7.67 6.41
CA CYS A 56 -0.54 7.44 7.83
C CYS A 56 0.12 6.09 8.11
N LEU A 57 -0.37 5.00 7.48
CA LEU A 57 0.21 3.65 7.61
C LEU A 57 1.67 3.59 7.11
N ALA A 58 2.02 4.42 6.14
CA ALA A 58 3.38 4.54 5.61
C ALA A 58 4.26 5.54 6.38
N GLY A 59 3.75 6.19 7.41
CA GLY A 59 4.46 7.23 8.14
C GLY A 59 4.80 8.45 7.29
N LEU A 60 4.08 8.67 6.18
CA LEU A 60 4.21 9.88 5.33
C LEU A 60 3.40 11.04 5.90
N ASP A 61 2.37 10.74 6.66
CA ASP A 61 1.53 11.72 7.33
C ASP A 61 1.36 11.35 8.81
N ARG A 62 1.41 12.33 9.70
CA ARG A 62 1.27 12.10 11.13
C ARG A 62 -0.20 12.14 11.53
N PRO A 63 -0.68 11.18 12.34
CA PRO A 63 -2.03 11.24 12.88
C PRO A 63 -2.23 12.51 13.75
N THR A 64 -3.45 13.05 13.73
CA THR A 64 -3.88 14.09 14.66
C THR A 64 -4.19 13.50 16.03
N ALA A 65 -4.71 12.25 16.06
CA ALA A 65 -4.94 11.47 17.28
C ALA A 65 -4.99 9.97 16.92
N GLY A 66 -4.91 9.12 17.93
CA GLY A 66 -4.81 7.67 17.75
C GLY A 66 -3.39 7.22 17.45
N GLN A 67 -3.22 5.96 17.04
CA GLN A 67 -1.91 5.35 16.83
C GLN A 67 -1.84 4.63 15.49
N VAL A 68 -0.62 4.58 14.93
CA VAL A 68 -0.27 3.74 13.78
C VAL A 68 0.88 2.84 14.21
N LEU A 69 0.63 1.54 14.24
CA LEU A 69 1.63 0.55 14.61
C LEU A 69 2.17 -0.15 13.35
N LEU A 70 3.49 -0.31 13.27
CA LEU A 70 4.17 -1.20 12.33
C LEU A 70 4.89 -2.28 13.15
N GLY A 71 4.35 -3.50 13.14
CA GLY A 71 4.70 -4.49 14.17
C GLY A 71 4.39 -3.94 15.56
N ASP A 72 5.44 -3.84 16.39
CA ASP A 72 5.36 -3.31 17.76
C ASP A 72 5.78 -1.82 17.86
N THR A 73 6.05 -1.16 16.72
CA THR A 73 6.55 0.22 16.68
C THR A 73 5.42 1.20 16.41
N ASP A 74 5.18 2.15 17.32
CA ASP A 74 4.25 3.27 17.09
C ASP A 74 4.94 4.34 16.25
N LEU A 75 4.50 4.50 15.00
CA LEU A 75 5.06 5.46 14.06
C LEU A 75 4.81 6.92 14.50
N GLY A 76 3.72 7.17 15.23
CA GLY A 76 3.37 8.49 15.73
C GLY A 76 4.29 8.98 16.84
N ALA A 77 4.92 8.06 17.58
CA ALA A 77 5.84 8.35 18.69
C ALA A 77 7.28 8.64 18.23
N LEU A 78 7.63 8.32 16.96
CA LEU A 78 8.98 8.51 16.43
C LEU A 78 9.25 9.96 16.05
N ASP A 79 10.49 10.39 16.20
CA ASP A 79 10.96 11.65 15.60
C ASP A 79 11.15 11.50 14.08
N ASP A 80 11.47 12.59 13.38
CA ASP A 80 11.58 12.58 11.91
C ASP A 80 12.79 11.75 11.40
N ALA A 81 13.86 11.68 12.19
CA ALA A 81 15.05 10.90 11.84
C ALA A 81 14.76 9.40 11.93
N ASP A 82 14.18 8.96 13.04
CA ASP A 82 13.81 7.56 13.27
C ASP A 82 12.70 7.13 12.30
N LEU A 83 11.69 7.98 12.05
CA LEU A 83 10.65 7.71 11.08
C LEU A 83 11.21 7.56 9.66
N THR A 84 12.24 8.33 9.31
CA THR A 84 12.93 8.21 8.01
C THR A 84 13.65 6.87 7.89
N VAL A 85 14.31 6.39 8.96
CA VAL A 85 14.93 5.06 9.00
C VAL A 85 13.87 3.95 8.85
N VAL A 86 12.76 4.04 9.58
CA VAL A 86 11.66 3.06 9.49
C VAL A 86 11.08 3.02 8.07
N ARG A 87 10.78 4.18 7.46
CA ARG A 87 10.28 4.25 6.08
C ARG A 87 11.23 3.60 5.08
N ARG A 88 12.53 3.89 5.19
CA ARG A 88 13.55 3.35 4.29
C ARG A 88 13.70 1.83 4.41
N ASP A 89 13.66 1.31 5.64
CA ASP A 89 14.08 -0.06 5.93
C ASP A 89 12.92 -1.04 6.08
N ARG A 90 11.73 -0.57 6.47
CA ARG A 90 10.61 -1.43 6.85
C ARG A 90 9.35 -1.23 5.99
N ILE A 91 9.30 -0.18 5.15
CA ILE A 91 8.11 0.14 4.33
C ILE A 91 8.52 0.25 2.86
N GLY A 92 7.91 -0.56 2.00
CA GLY A 92 8.00 -0.41 0.56
C GLY A 92 6.86 0.48 0.04
N PHE A 93 7.13 1.39 -0.89
CA PHE A 93 6.11 2.26 -1.44
C PHE A 93 6.00 2.13 -2.96
N VAL A 94 4.77 1.89 -3.46
CA VAL A 94 4.44 1.87 -4.89
C VAL A 94 3.39 2.94 -5.15
N PHE A 95 3.76 3.99 -5.87
CA PHE A 95 2.88 5.09 -6.26
C PHE A 95 2.19 4.82 -7.60
N GLN A 96 1.11 5.50 -7.88
CA GLN A 96 0.33 5.39 -9.12
C GLN A 96 1.20 5.57 -10.37
N ASP A 97 2.08 6.56 -10.40
CA ASP A 97 2.98 6.84 -11.54
C ASP A 97 4.38 6.19 -11.37
N GLY A 98 4.53 5.25 -10.41
CA GLY A 98 5.79 4.62 -10.06
C GLY A 98 6.78 5.54 -9.34
N ASN A 99 6.68 6.85 -9.55
CA ASN A 99 7.52 7.89 -8.92
C ASN A 99 9.02 7.56 -8.95
N LEU A 100 9.52 7.20 -10.14
CA LEU A 100 10.92 6.92 -10.37
C LEU A 100 11.71 8.23 -10.53
N LEU A 101 12.96 8.24 -10.05
CA LEU A 101 13.86 9.37 -10.27
C LEU A 101 14.28 9.42 -11.75
N PRO A 102 13.99 10.50 -12.50
CA PRO A 102 14.09 10.52 -13.96
C PRO A 102 15.51 10.45 -14.48
N HIS A 103 16.50 10.84 -13.66
CA HIS A 103 17.92 10.85 -14.04
C HIS A 103 18.66 9.57 -13.64
N LEU A 104 18.00 8.66 -12.93
CA LEU A 104 18.54 7.36 -12.58
C LEU A 104 18.01 6.30 -13.54
N THR A 105 18.83 5.34 -13.88
CA THR A 105 18.41 4.14 -14.60
C THR A 105 17.42 3.31 -13.77
N ALA A 106 16.73 2.35 -14.39
CA ALA A 106 15.86 1.43 -13.69
C ALA A 106 16.61 0.66 -12.59
N GLY A 107 17.82 0.19 -12.88
CA GLY A 107 18.65 -0.48 -11.90
C GLY A 107 19.01 0.39 -10.70
N GLU A 108 19.41 1.65 -10.93
CA GLU A 108 19.72 2.61 -9.87
C GLU A 108 18.48 3.01 -9.06
N ASN A 109 17.32 3.14 -9.70
CA ASN A 109 16.04 3.34 -9.00
C ASN A 109 15.71 2.17 -8.07
N ILE A 110 15.93 0.93 -8.51
CA ILE A 110 15.73 -0.27 -7.68
C ILE A 110 16.67 -0.24 -6.47
N ASP A 111 17.94 0.06 -6.69
CA ASP A 111 18.99 0.03 -5.66
C ASP A 111 18.97 1.26 -4.72
N LEU A 112 18.09 2.23 -4.97
CA LEU A 112 18.08 3.55 -4.32
C LEU A 112 18.05 3.49 -2.79
N ALA A 113 17.10 2.72 -2.21
CA ALA A 113 16.95 2.64 -0.76
C ALA A 113 18.22 2.05 -0.07
N ALA A 114 18.80 1.02 -0.69
CA ALA A 114 20.04 0.43 -0.19
C ALA A 114 21.22 1.41 -0.30
N SER A 115 21.29 2.14 -1.42
CA SER A 115 22.33 3.16 -1.66
C SER A 115 22.25 4.30 -0.64
N LEU A 116 21.05 4.82 -0.36
CA LEU A 116 20.82 5.84 0.65
C LEU A 116 21.16 5.38 2.08
N ALA A 117 21.06 4.07 2.33
CA ALA A 117 21.47 3.46 3.59
C ALA A 117 22.97 3.17 3.69
N GLY A 118 23.75 3.45 2.64
CA GLY A 118 25.16 3.05 2.56
C GLY A 118 25.38 1.53 2.51
N ARG A 119 24.34 0.77 2.12
CA ARG A 119 24.34 -0.70 2.08
C ARG A 119 24.35 -1.20 0.63
N ARG A 120 24.91 -2.39 0.43
CA ARG A 120 24.76 -3.11 -0.83
C ARG A 120 23.55 -4.04 -0.75
N PRO A 121 22.69 -4.05 -1.79
CA PRO A 121 21.58 -4.99 -1.81
C PRO A 121 22.10 -6.44 -1.89
N ASP A 122 21.30 -7.37 -1.34
CA ASP A 122 21.51 -8.79 -1.54
C ASP A 122 21.40 -9.11 -3.05
N ARG A 123 22.51 -9.56 -3.64
CA ARG A 123 22.61 -9.80 -5.09
C ARG A 123 21.67 -10.92 -5.55
N ALA A 124 21.53 -11.98 -4.77
CA ALA A 124 20.69 -13.12 -5.14
C ALA A 124 19.21 -12.67 -5.16
N TRP A 125 18.78 -11.97 -4.11
CA TRP A 125 17.43 -11.44 -4.01
C TRP A 125 17.13 -10.40 -5.10
N ARG A 126 18.06 -9.51 -5.36
CA ARG A 126 17.93 -8.52 -6.44
C ARG A 126 17.74 -9.19 -7.81
N THR A 127 18.54 -10.22 -8.11
CA THR A 127 18.43 -10.97 -9.37
C THR A 127 17.07 -11.65 -9.46
N GLU A 128 16.65 -12.37 -8.41
CA GLU A 128 15.36 -13.04 -8.34
C GLU A 128 14.19 -12.08 -8.57
N LEU A 129 14.20 -10.90 -7.93
CA LEU A 129 13.17 -9.86 -8.14
C LEU A 129 13.15 -9.36 -9.58
N VAL A 130 14.31 -9.06 -10.14
CA VAL A 130 14.45 -8.55 -11.52
C VAL A 130 13.92 -9.57 -12.53
N ASP A 131 14.27 -10.83 -12.36
CA ASP A 131 13.82 -11.91 -13.24
C ASP A 131 12.32 -12.15 -13.12
N ARG A 132 11.80 -12.20 -11.89
CA ARG A 132 10.36 -12.37 -11.62
C ARG A 132 9.52 -11.23 -12.19
N LEU A 133 10.00 -10.00 -12.10
CA LEU A 133 9.32 -8.83 -12.63
C LEU A 133 9.54 -8.62 -14.13
N GLY A 134 10.41 -9.43 -14.76
CA GLY A 134 10.67 -9.40 -16.21
C GLY A 134 11.24 -8.06 -16.69
N ILE A 135 12.18 -7.48 -15.91
CA ILE A 135 12.78 -6.15 -16.21
C ILE A 135 14.30 -6.20 -16.40
N GLY A 136 14.87 -7.40 -16.53
CA GLY A 136 16.33 -7.59 -16.62
C GLY A 136 16.99 -6.87 -17.79
N ASP A 137 16.34 -6.86 -18.95
CA ASP A 137 16.77 -6.18 -20.16
C ASP A 137 16.57 -4.63 -20.12
N ARG A 138 15.89 -4.13 -19.08
CA ARG A 138 15.56 -2.71 -18.90
C ARG A 138 16.40 -1.99 -17.84
N LEU A 139 17.26 -2.69 -17.12
CA LEU A 139 18.00 -2.13 -15.98
C LEU A 139 18.87 -0.91 -16.34
N ARG A 140 19.30 -0.77 -17.59
CA ARG A 140 20.11 0.37 -18.06
C ARG A 140 19.29 1.53 -18.62
N HIS A 141 17.99 1.38 -18.78
CA HIS A 141 17.12 2.42 -19.34
C HIS A 141 16.73 3.42 -18.25
N VAL A 142 16.56 4.68 -18.63
CA VAL A 142 15.98 5.72 -17.77
C VAL A 142 14.44 5.67 -17.84
N PRO A 143 13.71 6.22 -16.86
CA PRO A 143 12.24 6.14 -16.83
C PRO A 143 11.53 6.63 -18.10
N ALA A 144 12.10 7.60 -18.82
CA ALA A 144 11.53 8.11 -20.07
C ALA A 144 11.54 7.08 -21.22
N GLU A 145 12.40 6.07 -21.14
CA GLU A 145 12.54 4.99 -22.14
C GLU A 145 11.70 3.76 -21.80
N LEU A 146 11.00 3.76 -20.65
CA LEU A 146 10.19 2.65 -20.16
C LEU A 146 8.70 2.87 -20.48
N SER A 147 7.98 1.77 -20.79
CA SER A 147 6.51 1.80 -20.80
C SER A 147 5.94 2.03 -19.38
N GLY A 148 4.65 2.41 -19.28
CA GLY A 148 3.96 2.55 -17.99
C GLY A 148 4.07 1.31 -17.11
N GLY A 149 3.80 0.12 -17.69
CA GLY A 149 3.92 -1.15 -16.98
C GLY A 149 5.36 -1.46 -16.55
N GLN A 150 6.36 -1.15 -17.39
CA GLN A 150 7.77 -1.32 -17.02
C GLN A 150 8.17 -0.39 -15.87
N ARG A 151 7.74 0.88 -15.88
CA ARG A 151 7.97 1.80 -14.76
C ARG A 151 7.38 1.27 -13.46
N GLN A 152 6.15 0.75 -13.50
CA GLN A 152 5.50 0.18 -12.31
C GLN A 152 6.23 -1.07 -11.81
N ARG A 153 6.68 -1.97 -12.68
CA ARG A 153 7.49 -3.13 -12.28
C ARG A 153 8.81 -2.72 -11.63
N VAL A 154 9.46 -1.67 -12.12
CA VAL A 154 10.65 -1.08 -11.48
C VAL A 154 10.31 -0.52 -10.09
N ALA A 155 9.17 0.18 -9.95
CA ALA A 155 8.71 0.70 -8.66
C ALA A 155 8.42 -0.43 -7.65
N VAL A 156 7.81 -1.52 -8.09
CA VAL A 156 7.59 -2.73 -7.26
C VAL A 156 8.94 -3.37 -6.86
N ALA A 157 9.89 -3.52 -7.80
CA ALA A 157 11.23 -4.02 -7.48
C ALA A 157 11.92 -3.15 -6.42
N ARG A 158 11.87 -1.82 -6.58
CA ARG A 158 12.40 -0.87 -5.61
C ARG A 158 11.77 -1.03 -4.23
N ALA A 159 10.44 -1.17 -4.19
CA ALA A 159 9.69 -1.34 -2.94
C ALA A 159 10.04 -2.64 -2.20
N LEU A 160 10.30 -3.73 -2.94
CA LEU A 160 10.54 -5.07 -2.38
C LEU A 160 12.01 -5.36 -2.08
N LEU A 161 12.97 -4.62 -2.68
CA LEU A 161 14.39 -4.93 -2.56
C LEU A 161 14.89 -4.97 -1.12
N GLY A 162 14.37 -4.07 -0.27
CA GLY A 162 14.70 -4.00 1.15
C GLY A 162 14.06 -5.09 2.02
N ARG A 163 13.25 -6.00 1.47
CA ARG A 163 12.42 -6.96 2.22
C ARG A 163 11.62 -6.26 3.32
N PRO A 164 10.78 -5.27 2.97
CA PRO A 164 10.02 -4.50 3.96
C PRO A 164 8.99 -5.37 4.69
N GLU A 165 8.56 -4.94 5.87
CA GLU A 165 7.48 -5.60 6.62
C GLU A 165 6.13 -5.41 5.94
N ILE A 166 5.93 -4.27 5.25
CA ILE A 166 4.72 -3.92 4.53
C ILE A 166 5.06 -3.21 3.21
N VAL A 167 4.35 -3.56 2.14
CA VAL A 167 4.31 -2.81 0.90
C VAL A 167 2.99 -2.04 0.82
N VAL A 168 3.08 -0.75 0.62
CA VAL A 168 1.97 0.20 0.53
C VAL A 168 1.84 0.64 -0.92
N ALA A 169 0.71 0.39 -1.56
CA ALA A 169 0.49 0.69 -2.98
C ALA A 169 -0.70 1.64 -3.16
N ASP A 170 -0.47 2.83 -3.68
CA ASP A 170 -1.51 3.82 -3.96
C ASP A 170 -1.87 3.77 -5.44
N GLU A 171 -3.05 3.20 -5.75
CA GLU A 171 -3.58 3.06 -7.11
C GLU A 171 -2.56 2.49 -8.13
N PRO A 172 -1.85 1.38 -7.83
CA PRO A 172 -0.68 0.96 -8.61
C PRO A 172 -1.00 0.59 -10.07
N THR A 173 -2.27 0.37 -10.40
CA THR A 173 -2.75 0.04 -11.76
C THR A 173 -3.44 1.21 -12.46
N GLY A 174 -3.62 2.35 -11.78
CA GLY A 174 -4.45 3.47 -12.27
C GLY A 174 -3.95 4.12 -13.56
N ALA A 175 -2.64 4.04 -13.86
CA ALA A 175 -2.04 4.58 -15.07
C ALA A 175 -1.73 3.50 -16.14
N LEU A 176 -2.22 2.24 -15.95
CA LEU A 176 -1.91 1.10 -16.82
C LEU A 176 -3.12 0.71 -17.67
N ASP A 177 -2.85 0.13 -18.83
CA ASP A 177 -3.86 -0.62 -19.58
C ASP A 177 -4.28 -1.88 -18.81
N THR A 178 -5.44 -2.44 -19.20
CA THR A 178 -6.04 -3.58 -18.50
C THR A 178 -5.11 -4.81 -18.42
N THR A 179 -4.31 -5.08 -19.46
CA THR A 179 -3.41 -6.24 -19.49
C THR A 179 -2.24 -6.03 -18.54
N SER A 180 -1.54 -4.90 -18.68
CA SER A 180 -0.42 -4.51 -17.80
C SER A 180 -0.86 -4.43 -16.33
N GLY A 181 -2.08 -3.93 -16.06
CA GLY A 181 -2.64 -3.88 -14.71
C GLY A 181 -2.84 -5.26 -14.10
N ARG A 182 -3.42 -6.21 -14.86
CA ARG A 182 -3.60 -7.61 -14.39
C ARG A 182 -2.26 -8.30 -14.12
N GLU A 183 -1.29 -8.11 -15.00
CA GLU A 183 0.05 -8.66 -14.82
C GLU A 183 0.70 -8.12 -13.54
N LEU A 184 0.61 -6.80 -13.29
CA LEU A 184 1.14 -6.18 -12.07
C LEU A 184 0.46 -6.74 -10.80
N LEU A 185 -0.86 -6.89 -10.81
CA LEU A 185 -1.61 -7.48 -9.70
C LEU A 185 -1.20 -8.94 -9.45
N GLY A 186 -1.00 -9.72 -10.52
CA GLY A 186 -0.47 -11.08 -10.44
C GLY A 186 0.92 -11.14 -9.81
N LEU A 187 1.79 -10.17 -10.14
CA LEU A 187 3.12 -10.05 -9.54
C LEU A 187 3.04 -9.71 -8.04
N LEU A 188 2.20 -8.74 -7.66
CA LEU A 188 1.98 -8.39 -6.24
C LEU A 188 1.38 -9.57 -5.46
N ARG A 189 0.38 -10.28 -6.03
CA ARG A 189 -0.19 -11.49 -5.43
C ARG A 189 0.88 -12.55 -5.21
N GLY A 190 1.68 -12.84 -6.24
CA GLY A 190 2.78 -13.79 -6.13
C GLY A 190 3.83 -13.40 -5.08
N CYS A 191 4.08 -12.11 -4.83
CA CYS A 191 4.96 -11.68 -3.73
C CYS A 191 4.38 -12.03 -2.36
N VAL A 192 3.06 -11.97 -2.19
CA VAL A 192 2.38 -12.40 -0.97
C VAL A 192 2.44 -13.92 -0.82
N ASP A 193 2.10 -14.67 -1.88
CA ASP A 193 1.99 -16.13 -1.82
C ASP A 193 3.34 -16.82 -1.63
N ASP A 194 4.39 -16.35 -2.33
CA ASP A 194 5.67 -17.04 -2.36
C ASP A 194 6.65 -16.52 -1.29
N TYR A 195 6.55 -15.24 -0.92
CA TYR A 195 7.49 -14.60 0.03
C TYR A 195 6.85 -14.22 1.35
N GLY A 196 5.52 -14.42 1.52
CA GLY A 196 4.81 -13.99 2.72
C GLY A 196 4.79 -12.46 2.90
N GLN A 197 4.92 -11.71 1.79
CA GLN A 197 4.94 -10.25 1.84
C GLN A 197 3.56 -9.71 2.26
N THR A 198 3.53 -8.74 3.16
CA THR A 198 2.29 -8.01 3.46
C THR A 198 2.11 -6.88 2.46
N VAL A 199 0.94 -6.82 1.80
CA VAL A 199 0.62 -5.76 0.83
C VAL A 199 -0.68 -5.06 1.24
N VAL A 200 -0.66 -3.73 1.22
CA VAL A 200 -1.86 -2.89 1.34
C VAL A 200 -1.99 -2.02 0.10
N MET A 201 -3.10 -2.12 -0.58
CA MET A 201 -3.35 -1.41 -1.82
C MET A 201 -4.60 -0.55 -1.70
N VAL A 202 -4.50 0.73 -2.01
CA VAL A 202 -5.66 1.58 -2.30
C VAL A 202 -6.02 1.42 -3.77
N THR A 203 -7.29 1.21 -4.05
CA THR A 203 -7.80 1.19 -5.41
C THR A 203 -9.27 1.56 -5.45
N HIS A 204 -9.73 2.06 -6.59
CA HIS A 204 -11.16 2.25 -6.93
C HIS A 204 -11.67 1.18 -7.91
N ASP A 205 -10.78 0.32 -8.43
CA ASP A 205 -11.13 -0.75 -9.38
C ASP A 205 -11.52 -2.04 -8.63
N PRO A 206 -12.78 -2.50 -8.75
CA PRO A 206 -13.23 -3.76 -8.15
C PRO A 206 -12.48 -5.00 -8.61
N LEU A 207 -11.98 -4.98 -9.86
CA LEU A 207 -11.17 -6.07 -10.37
C LEU A 207 -9.80 -6.12 -9.69
N ALA A 208 -9.17 -4.96 -9.51
CA ALA A 208 -7.90 -4.87 -8.76
C ALA A 208 -8.09 -5.32 -7.30
N ALA A 209 -9.15 -4.87 -6.65
CA ALA A 209 -9.45 -5.25 -5.27
C ALA A 209 -9.71 -6.75 -5.11
N SER A 210 -10.28 -7.43 -6.11
CA SER A 210 -10.53 -8.88 -6.06
C SER A 210 -9.26 -9.74 -6.08
N ALA A 211 -8.09 -9.16 -6.37
CA ALA A 211 -6.81 -9.85 -6.24
C ALA A 211 -6.32 -9.97 -4.79
N SER A 212 -6.98 -9.29 -3.84
CA SER A 212 -6.61 -9.29 -2.43
C SER A 212 -7.29 -10.41 -1.64
N ASP A 213 -6.78 -10.71 -0.44
CA ASP A 213 -7.41 -11.65 0.50
C ASP A 213 -8.64 -11.01 1.19
N GLN A 214 -8.63 -9.67 1.29
CA GLN A 214 -9.71 -8.92 1.93
C GLN A 214 -9.80 -7.49 1.39
N VAL A 215 -11.00 -6.93 1.41
CA VAL A 215 -11.25 -5.51 1.12
C VAL A 215 -11.75 -4.82 2.38
N LEU A 216 -11.11 -3.71 2.74
CA LEU A 216 -11.59 -2.78 3.73
C LEU A 216 -12.34 -1.65 3.04
N LEU A 217 -13.55 -1.39 3.47
CA LEU A 217 -14.41 -0.37 2.91
C LEU A 217 -14.39 0.88 3.80
N LEU A 218 -14.07 2.02 3.19
CA LEU A 218 -14.03 3.32 3.85
C LEU A 218 -15.15 4.23 3.34
N ARG A 219 -15.81 4.95 4.26
CA ARG A 219 -16.76 6.01 3.94
C ARG A 219 -16.61 7.14 4.95
N ASP A 220 -16.54 8.38 4.44
CA ASP A 220 -16.52 9.60 5.25
C ASP A 220 -15.50 9.54 6.41
N GLY A 221 -14.27 9.07 6.10
CA GLY A 221 -13.19 8.94 7.07
C GLY A 221 -13.33 7.81 8.09
N THR A 222 -14.34 6.93 7.96
CA THR A 222 -14.58 5.83 8.91
C THR A 222 -14.53 4.47 8.21
N ALA A 223 -14.22 3.40 8.98
CA ALA A 223 -14.33 2.03 8.51
C ALA A 223 -15.81 1.65 8.38
N ALA A 224 -16.24 1.34 7.15
CA ALA A 224 -17.64 1.06 6.82
C ALA A 224 -17.93 -0.44 6.66
N GLY A 225 -16.91 -1.28 6.47
CA GLY A 225 -17.09 -2.72 6.35
C GLY A 225 -15.81 -3.44 5.92
N ARG A 226 -15.90 -4.77 5.87
CA ARG A 226 -14.84 -5.67 5.43
C ARG A 226 -15.43 -6.80 4.61
N LEU A 227 -14.79 -7.15 3.49
CA LEU A 227 -15.09 -8.32 2.69
C LEU A 227 -13.90 -9.29 2.79
N ALA A 228 -14.15 -10.55 3.08
CA ALA A 228 -13.18 -11.63 2.95
C ALA A 228 -13.37 -12.29 1.58
N ASP A 229 -12.26 -12.80 1.00
CA ASP A 229 -12.24 -13.50 -0.29
C ASP A 229 -13.06 -12.77 -1.38
N PRO A 230 -12.72 -11.50 -1.69
CA PRO A 230 -13.53 -10.66 -2.54
C PRO A 230 -13.57 -11.17 -3.98
N THR A 231 -14.75 -11.06 -4.61
CA THR A 231 -14.92 -11.17 -6.06
C THR A 231 -15.29 -9.81 -6.63
N PRO A 232 -15.10 -9.54 -7.93
CA PRO A 232 -15.53 -8.28 -8.52
C PRO A 232 -17.01 -7.97 -8.26
N GLY A 233 -17.86 -9.01 -8.28
CA GLY A 233 -19.31 -8.87 -8.02
C GLY A 233 -19.61 -8.48 -6.57
N THR A 234 -19.00 -9.14 -5.58
CA THR A 234 -19.21 -8.82 -4.15
C THR A 234 -18.68 -7.43 -3.81
N VAL A 235 -17.57 -7.03 -4.42
CA VAL A 235 -17.01 -5.68 -4.25
C VAL A 235 -17.94 -4.61 -4.83
N LEU A 236 -18.46 -4.81 -6.05
CA LEU A 236 -19.40 -3.88 -6.68
C LEU A 236 -20.70 -3.73 -5.86
N THR A 237 -21.25 -4.83 -5.36
CA THR A 237 -22.43 -4.81 -4.51
C THR A 237 -22.17 -3.98 -3.24
N ALA A 238 -21.08 -4.25 -2.54
CA ALA A 238 -20.74 -3.54 -1.30
C ALA A 238 -20.48 -2.03 -1.54
N LEU A 239 -19.85 -1.66 -2.65
CA LEU A 239 -19.67 -0.25 -3.02
C LEU A 239 -21.02 0.42 -3.35
N GLY A 240 -21.93 -0.29 -4.03
CA GLY A 240 -23.30 0.18 -4.30
C GLY A 240 -24.06 0.45 -3.00
N GLU A 241 -23.99 -0.43 -2.03
CA GLU A 241 -24.63 -0.26 -0.70
C GLU A 241 -24.03 0.92 0.06
N LEU A 242 -22.71 1.12 -0.01
CA LEU A 242 -22.04 2.28 0.59
C LEU A 242 -22.54 3.61 0.01
N THR A 243 -22.74 3.67 -1.31
CA THR A 243 -23.19 4.91 -1.99
C THR A 243 -24.69 5.16 -1.81
N ALA A 244 -25.51 4.12 -1.72
CA ALA A 244 -26.97 4.24 -1.55
C ALA A 244 -27.42 4.67 -0.13
N GLY A 245 -26.49 4.92 0.81
CA GLY A 245 -26.84 5.31 2.18
C GLY A 245 -27.32 4.15 3.06
N GLY A 246 -27.05 2.93 2.66
CA GLY A 246 -27.39 1.70 3.38
C GLY A 246 -26.73 1.64 4.77
N ARG A 247 -27.46 1.03 5.69
CA ARG A 247 -27.18 0.82 7.11
C ARG A 247 -25.69 0.53 7.38
N ARG A 248 -25.13 1.16 8.42
CA ARG A 248 -23.81 0.81 8.99
C ARG A 248 -23.69 -0.71 9.08
N PRO A 249 -22.70 -1.33 8.41
CA PRO A 249 -22.38 -2.72 8.70
C PRO A 249 -21.96 -2.86 10.15
N ALA A 250 -22.17 -4.05 10.72
CA ALA A 250 -21.85 -4.34 12.11
C ALA A 250 -20.34 -4.09 12.39
N PRO A 251 -19.97 -3.66 13.60
CA PRO A 251 -18.58 -3.47 13.98
C PRO A 251 -17.83 -4.79 13.81
N VAL A 252 -16.63 -4.71 13.26
CA VAL A 252 -15.70 -5.85 13.07
C VAL A 252 -15.38 -6.41 14.46
N PRO A 253 -15.64 -7.69 14.75
CA PRO A 253 -15.22 -8.28 16.02
C PRO A 253 -13.69 -8.26 16.12
N SER A 254 -13.21 -7.92 17.30
CA SER A 254 -11.80 -7.91 17.74
C SER A 254 -11.10 -9.27 17.60
#